data_71a307328639299e8647d1411ca6eb85
#
_entry.id   71a307328639299e8647d1411ca6eb85
#
_cell.length_a   1.000
_cell.length_b   1.000
_cell.length_c   1.000
_cell.angle_alpha   90.00
_cell.angle_beta   90.00
_cell.angle_gamma   90.00
#
_symmetry.space_group_name_H-M   'P 1'
#
loop_
_entity.id
_entity.type
_entity.pdbx_description
1 polymer ?
#
loop_
_entity_poly.entity_id
_entity_poly.type
_entity_poly.pdbx_seq_one_letter_code
_entity_poly.pdbx_strand_id
1 'polypeptide(L)'
;MKFILITALFLITIHGNAQTVKSEKRIEFDLKDGYSGERVYEFDSLGMLLLSVQDNKEGRNMVYRFEKYNTDLDPTSEVNFKINDNFRFHSSFQDGNDLHIFFKSWKNEYRVASYNFLNQSIREFSGVLPKKYFINSTLFMNDKAYVLLQTKLSKYLLLTVDLKEGKETLTQIMIEGVKPQNFWVRNFETMPESKNLLISVRVKITKKLSEMNLIRLNDKGTIEERTELKADLGNTIKDAQSYDLGNNNFFISGTYSVQEKGGSTGIYITRIENGIVKPVYYHNFTDLKNFFSYLSEKKQSSIEKEKERKNKKGKDLNFSYSIASHRPIRVNDDFLYIGEAYYPTYRTETRTSTSFVNGKAVKTTTYVEVFDGYQYTHAIVAKFDKDGKLLWDETFPMFVQKPFYVKRFIQIDESESEKLKLVFASSNSITTKILDFNGNVIVDKTSDKLETSLENDKAKYSRVDIEHWYDNYFLTYGTQKIVNKENKDVKKVRNVYFFNKVKLD
;
A
#
# COMPACT_ATOMS: atom_id res chain seq x y z
N MET A 1 -6.98 -44.20 61.62
CA MET A 1 -6.26 -43.11 60.89
C MET A 1 -6.21 -43.50 59.44
N LYS A 2 -7.03 -42.86 58.61
CA LYS A 2 -7.01 -43.03 57.13
C LYS A 2 -6.19 -41.88 56.50
N PHE A 3 -5.08 -42.20 55.87
CA PHE A 3 -4.30 -41.25 55.09
C PHE A 3 -4.97 -41.09 53.73
N ILE A 4 -5.39 -39.88 53.40
CA ILE A 4 -5.85 -39.47 52.07
C ILE A 4 -4.62 -38.89 51.34
N LEU A 5 -4.18 -39.64 50.32
CA LEU A 5 -3.14 -39.20 49.39
C LEU A 5 -3.79 -38.24 48.33
N ILE A 6 -3.53 -36.96 48.42
CA ILE A 6 -3.94 -35.99 47.41
C ILE A 6 -2.83 -35.92 46.34
N THR A 7 -3.07 -36.57 45.19
CA THR A 7 -2.20 -36.47 44.02
C THR A 7 -2.57 -35.19 43.28
N ALA A 8 -1.76 -34.15 43.42
CA ALA A 8 -1.89 -32.94 42.63
C ALA A 8 -1.40 -33.21 41.20
N LEU A 9 -2.34 -33.28 40.27
CA LEU A 9 -2.03 -33.36 38.84
C LEU A 9 -1.62 -31.97 38.33
N PHE A 10 -0.34 -31.75 38.16
CA PHE A 10 0.18 -30.57 37.48
C PHE A 10 -0.09 -30.75 35.98
N LEU A 11 -1.11 -30.08 35.46
CA LEU A 11 -1.30 -29.86 34.02
C LEU A 11 -0.26 -28.83 33.56
N ILE A 12 0.86 -29.30 33.06
CA ILE A 12 1.79 -28.47 32.32
C ILE A 12 1.13 -28.23 30.96
N THR A 13 0.49 -27.08 30.80
CA THR A 13 0.11 -26.56 29.48
C THR A 13 1.39 -26.16 28.76
N ILE A 14 1.90 -27.08 27.94
CA ILE A 14 2.92 -26.74 26.94
C ILE A 14 2.21 -25.85 25.92
N HIS A 15 2.39 -24.52 26.04
CA HIS A 15 2.09 -23.60 24.94
C HIS A 15 3.17 -23.85 23.90
N GLY A 16 2.96 -24.84 23.04
CA GLY A 16 3.66 -24.92 21.77
C GLY A 16 3.28 -23.67 20.99
N ASN A 17 4.23 -22.80 20.68
CA ASN A 17 4.05 -21.79 19.66
C ASN A 17 3.78 -22.56 18.36
N ALA A 18 2.52 -22.73 18.00
CA ALA A 18 2.17 -23.28 16.71
C ALA A 18 2.70 -22.28 15.67
N GLN A 19 3.54 -22.75 14.77
CA GLN A 19 4.01 -21.95 13.64
C GLN A 19 2.80 -21.58 12.82
N THR A 20 2.52 -20.27 12.70
CA THR A 20 1.36 -19.76 11.95
C THR A 20 1.64 -19.66 10.45
N VAL A 21 2.91 -19.66 10.06
CA VAL A 21 3.35 -19.54 8.67
C VAL A 21 4.13 -20.79 8.27
N LYS A 22 3.65 -21.49 7.25
CA LYS A 22 4.32 -22.67 6.67
C LYS A 22 4.84 -22.33 5.29
N SER A 23 6.16 -22.46 5.10
CA SER A 23 6.77 -22.40 3.76
C SER A 23 6.51 -23.71 3.03
N GLU A 24 5.84 -23.68 1.87
CA GLU A 24 5.58 -24.87 1.07
C GLU A 24 6.59 -25.08 -0.05
N LYS A 25 6.96 -24.00 -0.71
CA LYS A 25 7.95 -24.04 -1.79
C LYS A 25 8.70 -22.72 -1.89
N ARG A 26 10.01 -22.83 -2.06
CA ARG A 26 10.89 -21.70 -2.30
C ARG A 26 11.75 -21.94 -3.53
N ILE A 27 11.89 -20.92 -4.38
CA ILE A 27 12.82 -20.90 -5.50
C ILE A 27 13.75 -19.67 -5.38
N GLU A 28 14.97 -19.82 -5.80
CA GLU A 28 16.00 -18.76 -5.74
C GLU A 28 16.68 -18.60 -7.11
N PHE A 29 16.95 -17.37 -7.50
CA PHE A 29 17.67 -16.99 -8.71
C PHE A 29 18.91 -16.19 -8.35
N ASP A 30 20.01 -16.39 -9.04
CA ASP A 30 21.18 -15.51 -8.90
C ASP A 30 20.89 -14.17 -9.56
N LEU A 31 21.03 -13.06 -8.82
CA LEU A 31 20.84 -11.70 -9.32
C LEU A 31 21.78 -11.27 -10.46
N LYS A 32 22.71 -12.13 -10.86
CA LYS A 32 23.68 -11.84 -11.92
C LYS A 32 23.30 -12.36 -13.31
N ASP A 33 22.08 -12.82 -13.48
CA ASP A 33 21.63 -13.47 -14.73
C ASP A 33 21.39 -12.50 -15.89
N GLY A 34 21.82 -11.23 -15.79
CA GLY A 34 21.68 -10.24 -16.86
C GLY A 34 20.31 -9.60 -16.95
N TYR A 35 19.50 -9.71 -15.90
CA TYR A 35 18.19 -9.08 -15.76
C TYR A 35 18.09 -8.32 -14.43
N SER A 36 17.27 -7.28 -14.43
CA SER A 36 17.06 -6.41 -13.27
C SER A 36 15.62 -5.84 -13.27
N GLY A 37 15.30 -5.08 -12.23
CA GLY A 37 14.02 -4.37 -12.13
C GLY A 37 12.83 -5.29 -11.96
N GLU A 38 13.01 -6.41 -11.26
CA GLU A 38 12.03 -7.46 -11.04
C GLU A 38 10.75 -6.90 -10.40
N ARG A 39 9.60 -7.30 -10.97
CA ARG A 39 8.26 -7.02 -10.45
C ARG A 39 7.43 -8.28 -10.52
N VAL A 40 6.67 -8.51 -9.51
CA VAL A 40 5.81 -9.69 -9.35
C VAL A 40 4.36 -9.26 -9.43
N TYR A 41 3.57 -10.08 -10.11
CA TYR A 41 2.12 -9.92 -10.22
C TYR A 41 1.48 -11.28 -9.99
N GLU A 42 0.58 -11.34 -9.05
CA GLU A 42 -0.20 -12.54 -8.73
C GLU A 42 -1.47 -12.58 -9.60
N PHE A 43 -1.79 -13.77 -10.10
CA PHE A 43 -3.00 -14.03 -10.90
C PHE A 43 -3.83 -15.11 -10.21
N ASP A 44 -4.16 -14.91 -8.96
CA ASP A 44 -4.92 -15.83 -8.12
C ASP A 44 -4.46 -17.30 -8.30
N SER A 45 -5.39 -18.24 -8.37
CA SER A 45 -5.11 -19.67 -8.60
C SER A 45 -4.55 -20.01 -9.99
N LEU A 46 -4.42 -19.04 -10.88
CA LEU A 46 -3.80 -19.25 -12.19
C LEU A 46 -2.27 -19.24 -12.13
N GLY A 47 -1.68 -18.62 -11.10
CA GLY A 47 -0.24 -18.53 -10.92
C GLY A 47 0.28 -17.10 -10.71
N MET A 48 1.51 -16.85 -11.11
CA MET A 48 2.16 -15.55 -11.00
C MET A 48 2.99 -15.19 -12.23
N LEU A 49 3.28 -13.92 -12.38
CA LEU A 49 4.13 -13.38 -13.43
C LEU A 49 5.32 -12.63 -12.83
N LEU A 50 6.53 -12.99 -13.25
CA LEU A 50 7.73 -12.19 -13.02
C LEU A 50 7.99 -11.35 -14.27
N LEU A 51 7.98 -10.03 -14.09
CA LEU A 51 8.45 -9.08 -15.10
C LEU A 51 9.86 -8.63 -14.75
N SER A 52 10.81 -8.78 -15.65
CA SER A 52 12.17 -8.30 -15.52
C SER A 52 12.65 -7.58 -16.77
N VAL A 53 13.75 -6.85 -16.66
CA VAL A 53 14.36 -6.09 -17.76
C VAL A 53 15.76 -6.60 -18.00
N GLN A 54 16.11 -6.89 -19.24
CA GLN A 54 17.47 -7.29 -19.60
C GLN A 54 18.45 -6.14 -19.37
N ASP A 55 19.56 -6.41 -18.69
CA ASP A 55 20.57 -5.39 -18.34
C ASP A 55 21.29 -4.85 -19.59
N ASN A 56 21.51 -5.71 -20.56
CA ASN A 56 22.13 -5.35 -21.83
C ASN A 56 21.05 -5.09 -22.89
N LYS A 57 21.12 -3.93 -23.53
CA LYS A 57 20.21 -3.58 -24.61
C LYS A 57 20.49 -4.39 -25.87
N GLU A 58 19.47 -4.73 -26.61
CA GLU A 58 19.60 -5.24 -27.98
C GLU A 58 19.53 -4.08 -28.99
N GLY A 59 20.69 -3.53 -29.33
CA GLY A 59 20.78 -2.32 -30.15
C GLY A 59 20.18 -1.10 -29.44
N ARG A 60 19.06 -0.56 -29.98
CA ARG A 60 18.31 0.54 -29.36
C ARG A 60 17.06 0.08 -28.60
N ASN A 61 16.96 -1.21 -28.27
CA ASN A 61 15.78 -1.74 -27.58
C ASN A 61 16.13 -2.20 -26.17
N MET A 62 15.23 -1.91 -25.24
CA MET A 62 15.12 -2.57 -23.94
C MET A 62 14.27 -3.83 -24.15
N VAL A 63 14.67 -4.93 -23.55
CA VAL A 63 13.94 -6.20 -23.58
C VAL A 63 13.31 -6.45 -22.23
N TYR A 64 11.99 -6.52 -22.19
CA TYR A 64 11.22 -6.91 -21.01
C TYR A 64 10.88 -8.39 -21.13
N ARG A 65 11.17 -9.16 -20.08
CA ARG A 65 10.90 -10.59 -20.00
C ARG A 65 9.72 -10.84 -19.08
N PHE A 66 8.71 -11.53 -19.58
CA PHE A 66 7.53 -11.97 -18.87
C PHE A 66 7.68 -13.48 -18.62
N GLU A 67 7.95 -13.88 -17.40
CA GLU A 67 8.07 -15.27 -17.00
C GLU A 67 6.84 -15.67 -16.20
N LYS A 68 6.10 -16.64 -16.71
CA LYS A 68 4.90 -17.17 -16.07
C LYS A 68 5.25 -18.38 -15.23
N TYR A 69 4.73 -18.42 -14.02
CA TYR A 69 4.83 -19.52 -13.07
C TYR A 69 3.44 -20.01 -12.69
N ASN A 70 3.30 -21.33 -12.47
CA ASN A 70 2.09 -21.91 -11.89
C ASN A 70 2.05 -21.68 -10.37
N THR A 71 1.01 -22.18 -9.71
CA THR A 71 0.84 -22.09 -8.25
C THR A 71 1.86 -22.90 -7.45
N ASP A 72 2.59 -23.80 -8.10
CA ASP A 72 3.71 -24.54 -7.50
C ASP A 72 5.06 -23.88 -7.76
N LEU A 73 5.07 -22.63 -8.24
CA LEU A 73 6.25 -21.87 -8.60
C LEU A 73 7.13 -22.56 -9.66
N ASP A 74 6.55 -23.41 -10.50
CA ASP A 74 7.25 -23.98 -11.65
C ASP A 74 7.09 -23.05 -12.86
N PRO A 75 8.17 -22.74 -13.60
CA PRO A 75 8.08 -21.91 -14.78
C PRO A 75 7.30 -22.64 -15.89
N THR A 76 6.34 -21.94 -16.49
CA THR A 76 5.47 -22.52 -17.53
C THR A 76 5.71 -21.93 -18.91
N SER A 77 6.10 -20.67 -18.98
CA SER A 77 6.40 -19.99 -20.24
C SER A 77 7.19 -18.71 -20.05
N GLU A 78 7.80 -18.24 -21.13
CA GLU A 78 8.51 -16.98 -21.22
C GLU A 78 8.14 -16.24 -22.49
N VAL A 79 7.90 -14.93 -22.39
CA VAL A 79 7.66 -14.04 -23.52
C VAL A 79 8.54 -12.82 -23.40
N ASN A 80 9.24 -12.46 -24.48
CA ASN A 80 10.08 -11.29 -24.54
C ASN A 80 9.40 -10.17 -25.32
N PHE A 81 9.37 -8.98 -24.74
CA PHE A 81 8.83 -7.76 -25.30
C PHE A 81 9.93 -6.71 -25.51
N LYS A 82 10.08 -6.24 -26.74
CA LYS A 82 11.09 -5.25 -27.11
C LYS A 82 10.46 -3.88 -27.29
N ILE A 83 11.02 -2.88 -26.60
CA ILE A 83 10.60 -1.49 -26.74
C ILE A 83 11.83 -0.60 -26.93
N ASN A 84 11.70 0.44 -27.78
CA ASN A 84 12.79 1.37 -28.00
C ASN A 84 13.27 2.00 -26.69
N ASP A 85 14.57 2.15 -26.50
CA ASP A 85 15.21 2.62 -25.27
C ASP A 85 14.93 4.12 -24.95
N ASN A 86 14.26 4.84 -25.82
CA ASN A 86 13.70 6.16 -25.52
C ASN A 86 12.50 6.10 -24.56
N PHE A 87 11.83 4.94 -24.47
CA PHE A 87 10.72 4.71 -23.55
C PHE A 87 11.24 4.18 -22.22
N ARG A 88 10.65 4.67 -21.15
CA ARG A 88 10.93 4.22 -19.78
C ARG A 88 9.66 3.68 -19.15
N PHE A 89 9.78 2.60 -18.42
CA PHE A 89 8.71 2.11 -17.57
C PHE A 89 8.22 3.24 -16.66
N HIS A 90 6.93 3.47 -16.65
CA HIS A 90 6.30 4.47 -15.78
C HIS A 90 5.49 3.80 -14.67
N SER A 91 4.57 2.93 -15.05
CA SER A 91 3.66 2.25 -14.13
C SER A 91 3.14 0.96 -14.75
N SER A 92 2.60 0.10 -13.92
CA SER A 92 1.87 -1.10 -14.32
C SER A 92 0.57 -1.20 -13.52
N PHE A 93 -0.39 -1.90 -14.07
CA PHE A 93 -1.68 -2.13 -13.46
C PHE A 93 -2.23 -3.48 -13.95
N GLN A 94 -2.74 -4.27 -13.02
CA GLN A 94 -3.41 -5.54 -13.33
C GLN A 94 -4.92 -5.31 -13.37
N ASP A 95 -5.56 -5.77 -14.45
CA ASP A 95 -7.00 -5.75 -14.65
C ASP A 95 -7.46 -7.14 -15.07
N GLY A 96 -7.95 -7.90 -14.10
CA GLY A 96 -8.26 -9.32 -14.30
C GLY A 96 -7.05 -10.12 -14.80
N ASN A 97 -7.16 -10.73 -15.97
CA ASN A 97 -6.08 -11.51 -16.57
C ASN A 97 -5.08 -10.68 -17.41
N ASP A 98 -5.23 -9.39 -17.48
CA ASP A 98 -4.36 -8.51 -18.23
C ASP A 98 -3.43 -7.72 -17.33
N LEU A 99 -2.15 -7.71 -17.65
CA LEU A 99 -1.16 -6.80 -17.09
C LEU A 99 -0.89 -5.68 -18.08
N HIS A 100 -1.27 -4.47 -17.73
CA HIS A 100 -1.01 -3.28 -18.52
C HIS A 100 0.25 -2.57 -18.03
N ILE A 101 1.16 -2.27 -18.94
CA ILE A 101 2.39 -1.53 -18.64
C ILE A 101 2.37 -0.22 -19.42
N PHE A 102 2.49 0.87 -18.71
CA PHE A 102 2.57 2.20 -19.29
C PHE A 102 4.02 2.65 -19.37
N PHE A 103 4.45 2.95 -20.58
CA PHE A 103 5.78 3.50 -20.90
C PHE A 103 5.65 4.95 -21.36
N LYS A 104 6.64 5.76 -21.01
CA LYS A 104 6.73 7.16 -21.44
C LYS A 104 8.10 7.47 -22.01
N SER A 105 8.11 8.24 -23.12
CA SER A 105 9.33 8.83 -23.70
C SER A 105 9.58 10.25 -23.16
N TRP A 106 10.81 10.72 -23.30
CA TRP A 106 11.16 12.11 -23.00
C TRP A 106 10.50 13.14 -23.97
N LYS A 107 10.03 12.67 -25.16
CA LYS A 107 9.30 13.47 -26.15
C LYS A 107 7.79 13.55 -25.86
N ASN A 108 7.32 13.10 -24.70
CA ASN A 108 5.92 12.95 -24.32
C ASN A 108 5.13 11.91 -25.13
N GLU A 109 5.79 11.06 -25.90
CA GLU A 109 5.15 9.88 -26.47
C GLU A 109 4.88 8.87 -25.36
N TYR A 110 3.81 8.12 -25.48
CA TYR A 110 3.55 6.99 -24.58
C TYR A 110 3.28 5.71 -25.35
N ARG A 111 3.49 4.59 -24.71
CA ARG A 111 3.07 3.26 -25.13
C ARG A 111 2.43 2.52 -23.99
N VAL A 112 1.40 1.76 -24.30
CA VAL A 112 0.79 0.78 -23.40
C VAL A 112 1.06 -0.58 -23.99
N ALA A 113 1.67 -1.48 -23.23
CA ALA A 113 1.76 -2.89 -23.54
C ALA A 113 0.81 -3.65 -22.61
N SER A 114 -0.13 -4.39 -23.18
CA SER A 114 -1.11 -5.20 -22.44
C SER A 114 -0.79 -6.66 -22.67
N TYR A 115 -0.22 -7.32 -21.65
CA TYR A 115 0.06 -8.75 -21.62
C TYR A 115 -1.12 -9.49 -21.06
N ASN A 116 -1.65 -10.47 -21.80
CA ASN A 116 -2.71 -11.35 -21.29
C ASN A 116 -2.11 -12.63 -20.70
N PHE A 117 -2.38 -12.88 -19.43
CA PHE A 117 -1.81 -14.00 -18.69
C PHE A 117 -2.25 -15.39 -19.21
N LEU A 118 -3.47 -15.51 -19.76
CA LEU A 118 -4.00 -16.80 -20.21
C LEU A 118 -3.37 -17.23 -21.54
N ASN A 119 -3.41 -16.37 -22.54
CA ASN A 119 -2.95 -16.69 -23.90
C ASN A 119 -1.56 -16.14 -24.24
N GLN A 120 -0.93 -15.39 -23.31
CA GLN A 120 0.42 -14.83 -23.40
C GLN A 120 0.61 -13.85 -24.57
N SER A 121 -0.48 -13.32 -25.10
CA SER A 121 -0.41 -12.31 -26.16
C SER A 121 -0.06 -10.94 -25.58
N ILE A 122 0.67 -10.14 -26.36
CA ILE A 122 0.93 -8.73 -26.04
C ILE A 122 0.27 -7.87 -27.11
N ARG A 123 -0.58 -6.95 -26.67
CA ARG A 123 -1.15 -5.89 -27.52
C ARG A 123 -0.47 -4.58 -27.18
N GLU A 124 -0.17 -3.79 -28.20
CA GLU A 124 0.45 -2.48 -28.02
C GLU A 124 -0.48 -1.36 -28.45
N PHE A 125 -0.42 -0.28 -27.72
CA PHE A 125 -1.05 0.98 -28.09
C PHE A 125 -0.05 2.12 -27.87
N SER A 126 -0.12 3.17 -28.71
CA SER A 126 0.78 4.32 -28.60
C SER A 126 0.06 5.62 -28.92
N GLY A 127 0.50 6.70 -28.27
CA GLY A 127 -0.02 8.05 -28.48
C GLY A 127 0.93 9.12 -27.98
N VAL A 128 0.42 10.35 -27.89
CA VAL A 128 1.22 11.51 -27.48
C VAL A 128 0.51 12.27 -26.36
N LEU A 129 1.20 12.46 -25.25
CA LEU A 129 0.68 13.23 -24.11
C LEU A 129 0.67 14.74 -24.44
N PRO A 130 -0.31 15.50 -23.95
CA PRO A 130 -0.33 16.94 -24.07
C PRO A 130 0.93 17.60 -23.52
N LYS A 131 1.45 18.61 -24.23
CA LYS A 131 2.65 19.33 -23.78
C LYS A 131 2.41 20.04 -22.45
N LYS A 132 3.47 20.19 -21.64
CA LYS A 132 3.48 20.84 -20.31
C LYS A 132 2.75 20.06 -19.20
N TYR A 133 2.25 18.87 -19.50
CA TYR A 133 1.67 17.98 -18.50
C TYR A 133 2.65 16.87 -18.13
N PHE A 134 2.59 16.45 -16.89
CA PHE A 134 3.25 15.24 -16.40
C PHE A 134 2.19 14.25 -15.86
N ILE A 135 2.51 12.98 -15.85
CA ILE A 135 1.61 11.95 -15.36
C ILE A 135 1.56 12.05 -13.84
N ASN A 136 0.35 12.19 -13.30
CA ASN A 136 0.09 12.13 -11.86
C ASN A 136 -0.20 10.69 -11.42
N SER A 137 -1.09 10.01 -12.16
CA SER A 137 -1.50 8.64 -11.88
C SER A 137 -2.00 7.96 -13.15
N THR A 138 -1.95 6.63 -13.19
CA THR A 138 -2.51 5.80 -14.27
C THR A 138 -3.34 4.68 -13.66
N LEU A 139 -4.49 4.40 -14.26
CA LEU A 139 -5.38 3.30 -13.92
C LEU A 139 -5.83 2.59 -15.20
N PHE A 140 -6.27 1.36 -15.06
CA PHE A 140 -6.86 0.58 -16.15
C PHE A 140 -8.13 -0.08 -15.66
N MET A 141 -9.11 -0.19 -16.53
CA MET A 141 -10.37 -0.88 -16.25
C MET A 141 -11.09 -1.15 -17.57
N ASN A 142 -11.51 -2.39 -17.79
CA ASN A 142 -12.32 -2.78 -18.96
C ASN A 142 -11.70 -2.36 -20.30
N ASP A 143 -10.45 -2.74 -20.56
CA ASP A 143 -9.68 -2.38 -21.78
C ASP A 143 -9.53 -0.87 -22.03
N LYS A 144 -9.58 -0.07 -21.00
CA LYS A 144 -9.31 1.37 -21.09
C LYS A 144 -8.18 1.77 -20.16
N ALA A 145 -7.33 2.66 -20.63
CA ALA A 145 -6.31 3.31 -19.82
C ALA A 145 -6.78 4.73 -19.45
N TYR A 146 -6.63 5.06 -18.18
CA TYR A 146 -6.97 6.37 -17.62
C TYR A 146 -5.71 7.02 -17.08
N VAL A 147 -5.27 8.09 -17.70
CA VAL A 147 -4.05 8.78 -17.32
C VAL A 147 -4.38 10.17 -16.79
N LEU A 148 -4.27 10.31 -15.49
CA LEU A 148 -4.46 11.61 -14.84
C LEU A 148 -3.19 12.43 -15.02
N LEU A 149 -3.33 13.54 -15.70
CA LEU A 149 -2.26 14.46 -16.09
C LEU A 149 -2.34 15.73 -15.25
N GLN A 150 -1.20 16.29 -14.89
CA GLN A 150 -1.10 17.50 -14.08
C GLN A 150 -0.06 18.46 -14.65
N THR A 151 -0.32 19.76 -14.58
CA THR A 151 0.68 20.82 -14.85
C THR A 151 1.36 21.26 -13.55
N LYS A 152 2.47 22.00 -13.66
CA LYS A 152 3.14 22.66 -12.50
C LYS A 152 2.21 23.64 -11.75
N LEU A 153 1.18 24.14 -12.39
CA LEU A 153 0.18 25.05 -11.81
C LEU A 153 -1.08 24.34 -11.33
N SER A 154 -1.00 23.04 -11.08
CA SER A 154 -2.12 22.19 -10.57
C SER A 154 -3.36 22.22 -11.46
N LYS A 155 -3.22 22.32 -12.78
CA LYS A 155 -4.30 22.04 -13.71
C LYS A 155 -4.28 20.55 -14.03
N TYR A 156 -5.44 19.91 -14.03
CA TYR A 156 -5.57 18.47 -14.26
C TYR A 156 -6.36 18.19 -15.54
N LEU A 157 -5.92 17.16 -16.26
CA LEU A 157 -6.63 16.55 -17.39
C LEU A 157 -6.68 15.04 -17.16
N LEU A 158 -7.77 14.42 -17.50
CA LEU A 158 -7.87 12.98 -17.64
C LEU A 158 -7.80 12.64 -19.14
N LEU A 159 -6.77 11.90 -19.52
CA LEU A 159 -6.68 11.23 -20.81
C LEU A 159 -7.27 9.83 -20.65
N THR A 160 -8.34 9.54 -21.36
CA THR A 160 -8.93 8.21 -21.48
C THR A 160 -8.56 7.64 -22.83
N VAL A 161 -7.99 6.43 -22.84
CA VAL A 161 -7.57 5.72 -24.05
C VAL A 161 -8.35 4.40 -24.11
N ASP A 162 -9.13 4.22 -25.15
CA ASP A 162 -9.74 2.92 -25.46
C ASP A 162 -8.70 2.03 -26.16
N LEU A 163 -8.27 0.97 -25.49
CA LEU A 163 -7.22 0.06 -25.98
C LEU A 163 -7.70 -0.90 -27.05
N LYS A 164 -9.02 -0.98 -27.29
CA LYS A 164 -9.59 -1.78 -28.40
C LYS A 164 -9.72 -0.95 -29.67
N GLU A 165 -10.30 0.25 -29.53
CA GLU A 165 -10.62 1.11 -30.67
C GLU A 165 -9.51 2.11 -31.00
N GLY A 166 -8.57 2.30 -30.09
CA GLY A 166 -7.50 3.30 -30.25
C GLY A 166 -7.97 4.74 -30.14
N LYS A 167 -9.14 4.97 -29.56
CA LYS A 167 -9.68 6.33 -29.39
C LYS A 167 -9.17 6.98 -28.11
N GLU A 168 -8.80 8.24 -28.22
CA GLU A 168 -8.40 9.08 -27.10
C GLU A 168 -9.44 10.17 -26.83
N THR A 169 -9.71 10.41 -25.56
CA THR A 169 -10.52 11.56 -25.10
C THR A 169 -9.81 12.30 -23.99
N LEU A 170 -10.01 13.62 -23.92
CA LEU A 170 -9.44 14.49 -22.89
C LEU A 170 -10.55 15.19 -22.12
N THR A 171 -10.59 14.97 -20.82
CA THR A 171 -11.56 15.62 -19.92
C THR A 171 -10.83 16.51 -18.94
N GLN A 172 -11.23 17.77 -18.84
CA GLN A 172 -10.68 18.70 -17.86
C GLN A 172 -11.24 18.40 -16.48
N ILE A 173 -10.35 18.17 -15.50
CA ILE A 173 -10.72 17.93 -14.11
C ILE A 173 -10.60 19.24 -13.35
N MET A 174 -11.74 19.82 -12.99
CA MET A 174 -11.81 21.09 -12.27
C MET A 174 -13.11 21.19 -11.47
N ILE A 175 -13.13 22.09 -10.52
CA ILE A 175 -14.35 22.54 -9.83
C ILE A 175 -14.55 24.01 -10.19
N GLU A 176 -15.74 24.36 -10.63
CA GLU A 176 -16.08 25.72 -11.03
C GLU A 176 -15.83 26.71 -9.87
N GLY A 177 -15.26 27.88 -10.18
CA GLY A 177 -14.91 28.90 -9.19
C GLY A 177 -13.65 28.59 -8.36
N VAL A 178 -13.08 27.40 -8.44
CA VAL A 178 -11.86 27.02 -7.70
C VAL A 178 -10.61 27.30 -8.55
N LYS A 179 -9.70 28.10 -8.00
CA LYS A 179 -8.41 28.36 -8.64
C LYS A 179 -7.54 27.10 -8.63
N PRO A 180 -6.78 26.81 -9.72
CA PRO A 180 -5.96 25.60 -9.79
C PRO A 180 -5.00 25.39 -8.61
N GLN A 181 -4.38 26.46 -8.09
CA GLN A 181 -3.48 26.38 -6.95
C GLN A 181 -4.15 26.01 -5.63
N ASN A 182 -5.48 26.00 -5.58
CA ASN A 182 -6.28 25.61 -4.43
C ASN A 182 -6.91 24.22 -4.61
N PHE A 183 -6.50 23.49 -5.63
CA PHE A 183 -7.09 22.23 -6.05
C PHE A 183 -6.00 21.14 -6.10
N TRP A 184 -6.12 20.08 -5.32
CA TRP A 184 -5.17 18.98 -5.30
C TRP A 184 -5.89 17.63 -5.32
N VAL A 185 -5.57 16.80 -6.30
CA VAL A 185 -6.00 15.40 -6.30
C VAL A 185 -5.30 14.66 -5.16
N ARG A 186 -6.06 13.88 -4.40
CA ARG A 186 -5.60 13.06 -3.28
C ARG A 186 -5.62 11.59 -3.59
N ASN A 187 -6.68 11.14 -4.27
CA ASN A 187 -6.82 9.77 -4.68
C ASN A 187 -7.47 9.71 -6.06
N PHE A 188 -7.12 8.70 -6.83
CA PHE A 188 -7.72 8.38 -8.10
C PHE A 188 -7.87 6.87 -8.16
N GLU A 189 -9.08 6.36 -8.27
CA GLU A 189 -9.39 4.95 -8.15
C GLU A 189 -10.48 4.51 -9.12
N THR A 190 -10.45 3.20 -9.46
CA THR A 190 -11.49 2.53 -10.22
C THR A 190 -12.60 2.05 -9.30
N MET A 191 -13.83 2.09 -9.80
CA MET A 191 -15.04 1.59 -9.16
C MET A 191 -15.61 0.46 -10.03
N PRO A 192 -15.14 -0.79 -9.85
CA PRO A 192 -15.43 -1.88 -10.77
C PRO A 192 -16.91 -2.25 -10.84
N GLU A 193 -17.62 -2.28 -9.70
CA GLU A 193 -19.03 -2.64 -9.61
C GLU A 193 -19.93 -1.62 -10.33
N SER A 194 -19.61 -0.34 -10.19
CA SER A 194 -20.31 0.75 -10.85
C SER A 194 -19.78 1.06 -12.24
N LYS A 195 -18.63 0.47 -12.64
CA LYS A 195 -17.88 0.78 -13.88
C LYS A 195 -17.54 2.26 -14.01
N ASN A 196 -17.22 2.89 -12.90
CA ASN A 196 -16.92 4.31 -12.79
C ASN A 196 -15.47 4.54 -12.34
N LEU A 197 -15.07 5.81 -12.37
CA LEU A 197 -13.84 6.30 -11.78
C LEU A 197 -14.19 7.30 -10.68
N LEU A 198 -13.40 7.33 -9.62
CA LEU A 198 -13.56 8.30 -8.55
C LEU A 198 -12.26 9.08 -8.34
N ILE A 199 -12.35 10.40 -8.32
CA ILE A 199 -11.24 11.30 -8.00
C ILE A 199 -11.57 12.02 -6.71
N SER A 200 -10.77 11.81 -5.67
CA SER A 200 -10.85 12.57 -4.43
C SER A 200 -9.98 13.82 -4.53
N VAL A 201 -10.56 14.95 -4.29
CA VAL A 201 -9.93 16.26 -4.46
C VAL A 201 -10.02 17.07 -3.19
N ARG A 202 -8.92 17.58 -2.72
CA ARG A 202 -8.89 18.55 -1.64
C ARG A 202 -8.91 19.96 -2.23
N VAL A 203 -9.86 20.77 -1.77
CA VAL A 203 -10.05 22.17 -2.18
C VAL A 203 -9.78 23.08 -1.00
N LYS A 204 -8.84 24.01 -1.16
CA LYS A 204 -8.54 25.01 -0.15
C LYS A 204 -9.54 26.17 -0.27
N ILE A 205 -10.34 26.38 0.74
CA ILE A 205 -11.32 27.46 0.83
C ILE A 205 -10.70 28.71 1.47
N THR A 206 -10.02 28.51 2.61
CA THR A 206 -9.31 29.61 3.32
C THR A 206 -7.91 29.14 3.73
N LYS A 207 -7.14 29.98 4.41
CA LYS A 207 -5.84 29.58 4.99
C LYS A 207 -5.98 28.48 6.07
N LYS A 208 -7.16 28.33 6.65
CA LYS A 208 -7.44 27.42 7.78
C LYS A 208 -8.51 26.36 7.47
N LEU A 209 -9.06 26.35 6.27
CA LEU A 209 -10.12 25.44 5.89
C LEU A 209 -9.86 24.86 4.50
N SER A 210 -9.91 23.56 4.41
CA SER A 210 -10.00 22.82 3.14
C SER A 210 -11.12 21.81 3.21
N GLU A 211 -11.74 21.55 2.08
CA GLU A 211 -12.85 20.62 1.92
C GLU A 211 -12.43 19.48 1.00
N MET A 212 -13.01 18.30 1.20
CA MET A 212 -12.84 17.15 0.33
C MET A 212 -14.01 17.09 -0.64
N ASN A 213 -13.71 16.98 -1.92
CA ASN A 213 -14.69 16.78 -2.97
C ASN A 213 -14.41 15.44 -3.67
N LEU A 214 -15.46 14.75 -4.06
CA LEU A 214 -15.42 13.54 -4.87
C LEU A 214 -15.97 13.87 -6.26
N ILE A 215 -15.20 13.52 -7.28
CA ILE A 215 -15.60 13.69 -8.69
C ILE A 215 -15.76 12.30 -9.27
N ARG A 216 -16.99 11.91 -9.60
CA ARG A 216 -17.30 10.66 -10.25
C ARG A 216 -17.33 10.85 -11.76
N LEU A 217 -16.64 9.95 -12.47
CA LEU A 217 -16.63 9.90 -13.91
C LEU A 217 -17.09 8.52 -14.37
N ASN A 218 -17.76 8.48 -15.51
CA ASN A 218 -18.07 7.19 -16.14
C ASN A 218 -16.83 6.55 -16.79
N ASP A 219 -17.03 5.38 -17.36
CA ASP A 219 -15.97 4.61 -18.03
C ASP A 219 -15.41 5.28 -19.30
N LYS A 220 -16.05 6.34 -19.81
CA LYS A 220 -15.54 7.17 -20.90
C LYS A 220 -14.73 8.36 -20.42
N GLY A 221 -14.57 8.49 -19.10
CA GLY A 221 -13.87 9.62 -18.48
C GLY A 221 -14.67 10.92 -18.46
N THR A 222 -16.00 10.88 -18.67
CA THR A 222 -16.88 12.04 -18.57
C THR A 222 -17.33 12.25 -17.13
N ILE A 223 -17.25 13.48 -16.63
CA ILE A 223 -17.71 13.82 -15.28
C ILE A 223 -19.23 13.70 -15.24
N GLU A 224 -19.74 12.89 -14.33
CA GLU A 224 -21.17 12.69 -14.10
C GLU A 224 -21.66 13.39 -12.84
N GLU A 225 -20.82 13.41 -11.81
CA GLU A 225 -21.25 13.92 -10.51
C GLU A 225 -20.08 14.54 -9.74
N ARG A 226 -20.39 15.51 -8.90
CA ARG A 226 -19.50 16.09 -7.91
C ARG A 226 -20.18 16.14 -6.57
N THR A 227 -19.59 15.49 -5.58
CA THR A 227 -20.12 15.39 -4.22
C THR A 227 -19.14 16.04 -3.26
N GLU A 228 -19.58 17.00 -2.49
CA GLU A 228 -18.79 17.64 -1.45
C GLU A 228 -18.93 16.87 -0.14
N LEU A 229 -17.82 16.39 0.41
CA LEU A 229 -17.74 15.84 1.76
C LEU A 229 -17.50 16.99 2.75
N LYS A 230 -18.58 17.56 3.26
CA LYS A 230 -18.50 18.63 4.27
C LYS A 230 -18.08 18.04 5.60
N ALA A 231 -16.95 18.52 6.10
CA ALA A 231 -16.55 18.22 7.47
C ALA A 231 -17.35 19.08 8.45
N ASP A 232 -17.60 18.52 9.63
CA ASP A 232 -18.18 19.31 10.73
C ASP A 232 -17.27 20.45 11.14
N LEU A 233 -17.86 21.47 11.79
CA LEU A 233 -17.13 22.66 12.26
C LEU A 233 -15.90 22.28 13.09
N GLY A 234 -14.74 22.75 12.64
CA GLY A 234 -13.47 22.49 13.30
C GLY A 234 -12.73 21.26 12.80
N ASN A 235 -13.32 20.41 11.98
CA ASN A 235 -12.70 19.25 11.37
C ASN A 235 -12.24 19.52 9.94
N THR A 236 -11.21 18.81 9.51
CA THR A 236 -10.72 18.81 8.13
C THR A 236 -10.49 17.37 7.69
N ILE A 237 -11.15 16.93 6.63
CA ILE A 237 -10.92 15.61 6.01
C ILE A 237 -9.56 15.63 5.32
N LYS A 238 -8.71 14.65 5.62
CA LYS A 238 -7.33 14.56 5.12
C LYS A 238 -7.20 13.68 3.89
N ASP A 239 -7.87 12.53 3.89
CA ASP A 239 -7.93 11.57 2.79
C ASP A 239 -9.33 10.94 2.73
N ALA A 240 -9.63 10.30 1.61
CA ALA A 240 -10.84 9.53 1.41
C ALA A 240 -10.50 8.30 0.58
N GLN A 241 -10.92 7.15 1.08
CA GLN A 241 -10.85 5.85 0.43
C GLN A 241 -12.28 5.33 0.29
N SER A 242 -12.58 4.68 -0.82
CA SER A 242 -13.95 4.26 -1.10
C SER A 242 -14.07 2.75 -1.30
N TYR A 243 -15.22 2.21 -0.92
CA TYR A 243 -15.69 0.90 -1.31
C TYR A 243 -16.91 1.06 -2.19
N ASP A 244 -16.90 0.45 -3.37
CA ASP A 244 -17.98 0.51 -4.34
C ASP A 244 -19.10 -0.46 -3.95
N LEU A 245 -20.28 0.06 -3.63
CA LEU A 245 -21.45 -0.71 -3.27
C LEU A 245 -22.36 -1.00 -4.49
N GLY A 246 -21.93 -0.56 -5.67
CA GLY A 246 -22.76 -0.60 -6.87
C GLY A 246 -23.84 0.49 -6.91
N ASN A 247 -24.47 0.68 -8.08
CA ASN A 247 -25.58 1.63 -8.28
C ASN A 247 -25.26 3.06 -7.79
N ASN A 248 -24.02 3.51 -7.95
CA ASN A 248 -23.53 4.81 -7.48
C ASN A 248 -23.61 5.04 -5.97
N ASN A 249 -23.55 3.97 -5.19
CA ASN A 249 -23.46 4.01 -3.75
C ASN A 249 -22.04 3.67 -3.29
N PHE A 250 -21.56 4.38 -2.30
CA PHE A 250 -20.18 4.23 -1.80
C PHE A 250 -20.15 4.25 -0.29
N PHE A 251 -19.33 3.39 0.29
CA PHE A 251 -18.87 3.54 1.66
C PHE A 251 -17.54 4.29 1.61
N ILE A 252 -17.43 5.37 2.36
CA ILE A 252 -16.24 6.23 2.38
C ILE A 252 -15.64 6.19 3.77
N SER A 253 -14.36 5.92 3.85
CA SER A 253 -13.58 6.04 5.07
C SER A 253 -12.29 6.81 4.82
N GLY A 254 -11.73 7.33 5.87
CA GLY A 254 -10.47 8.04 5.80
C GLY A 254 -10.10 8.66 7.14
N THR A 255 -9.20 9.63 7.08
CA THR A 255 -8.74 10.31 8.26
C THR A 255 -9.16 11.77 8.29
N TYR A 256 -9.35 12.30 9.49
CA TYR A 256 -9.64 13.72 9.71
C TYR A 256 -8.67 14.34 10.72
N SER A 257 -8.65 15.65 10.77
CA SER A 257 -7.89 16.39 11.76
C SER A 257 -8.70 17.58 12.27
N VAL A 258 -8.54 17.88 13.54
CA VAL A 258 -9.06 19.13 14.16
C VAL A 258 -8.21 20.37 13.78
N GLN A 259 -7.15 20.17 13.00
CA GLN A 259 -6.27 21.23 12.54
C GLN A 259 -6.03 21.10 11.02
N GLU A 260 -6.00 22.23 10.32
CA GLU A 260 -5.68 22.25 8.90
C GLU A 260 -4.26 21.72 8.60
N LYS A 261 -3.28 22.07 9.46
CA LYS A 261 -1.90 21.59 9.35
C LYS A 261 -1.64 20.43 10.30
N GLY A 262 -0.72 19.55 9.91
CA GLY A 262 -0.34 18.38 10.70
C GLY A 262 -0.98 17.09 10.20
N GLY A 263 -0.79 16.03 10.95
CA GLY A 263 -1.35 14.71 10.70
C GLY A 263 -2.83 14.62 11.08
N SER A 264 -3.34 13.42 11.04
CA SER A 264 -4.72 13.09 11.37
C SER A 264 -4.89 12.91 12.87
N THR A 265 -6.07 13.22 13.39
CA THR A 265 -6.44 13.06 14.81
C THR A 265 -7.44 11.92 15.02
N GLY A 266 -7.99 11.38 13.94
CA GLY A 266 -8.95 10.28 14.00
C GLY A 266 -9.36 9.78 12.63
N ILE A 267 -10.31 8.88 12.64
CA ILE A 267 -10.94 8.23 11.49
C ILE A 267 -12.32 8.81 11.30
N TYR A 268 -12.75 8.99 10.06
CA TYR A 268 -14.15 9.30 9.76
C TYR A 268 -14.73 8.26 8.81
N ILE A 269 -16.04 8.07 8.94
CA ILE A 269 -16.83 7.15 8.12
C ILE A 269 -18.07 7.90 7.63
N THR A 270 -18.44 7.68 6.37
CA THR A 270 -19.71 8.14 5.80
C THR A 270 -20.12 7.24 4.64
N ARG A 271 -21.34 7.42 4.17
CA ARG A 271 -21.86 6.77 2.97
C ARG A 271 -22.35 7.82 1.99
N ILE A 272 -22.26 7.49 0.73
CA ILE A 272 -22.91 8.25 -0.33
C ILE A 272 -23.95 7.33 -0.96
N GLU A 273 -25.18 7.74 -0.97
CA GLU A 273 -26.29 7.01 -1.56
C GLU A 273 -27.00 7.91 -2.56
N ASN A 274 -27.00 7.50 -3.84
CA ASN A 274 -27.57 8.29 -4.94
C ASN A 274 -27.07 9.75 -4.96
N GLY A 275 -25.74 9.95 -4.75
CA GLY A 275 -25.12 11.28 -4.71
C GLY A 275 -25.32 12.07 -3.41
N ILE A 276 -26.11 11.55 -2.45
CA ILE A 276 -26.38 12.22 -1.18
C ILE A 276 -25.43 11.69 -0.12
N VAL A 277 -24.66 12.60 0.48
CA VAL A 277 -23.78 12.29 1.62
C VAL A 277 -24.63 12.07 2.87
N LYS A 278 -24.49 10.91 3.46
CA LYS A 278 -25.09 10.58 4.77
C LYS A 278 -24.28 11.23 5.90
N PRO A 279 -24.78 11.23 7.15
CA PRO A 279 -24.03 11.77 8.28
C PRO A 279 -22.60 11.26 8.33
N VAL A 280 -21.67 12.15 8.67
CA VAL A 280 -20.24 11.80 8.84
C VAL A 280 -20.01 11.47 10.30
N TYR A 281 -19.48 10.28 10.57
CA TYR A 281 -19.14 9.85 11.93
C TYR A 281 -17.64 10.00 12.15
N TYR A 282 -17.26 10.65 13.24
CA TYR A 282 -15.87 10.91 13.60
C TYR A 282 -15.48 10.09 14.83
N HIS A 283 -14.34 9.42 14.74
CA HIS A 283 -13.76 8.62 15.82
C HIS A 283 -12.35 9.11 16.09
N ASN A 284 -12.14 9.83 17.20
CA ASN A 284 -10.81 10.28 17.59
C ASN A 284 -9.92 9.08 17.93
N PHE A 285 -8.63 9.16 17.64
CA PHE A 285 -7.69 8.09 18.02
C PHE A 285 -7.69 7.80 19.52
N THR A 286 -8.00 8.79 20.35
CA THR A 286 -8.14 8.60 21.80
C THR A 286 -9.42 7.90 22.23
N ASP A 287 -10.40 7.75 21.31
CA ASP A 287 -11.65 7.04 21.58
C ASP A 287 -11.58 5.57 21.18
N LEU A 288 -10.57 5.22 20.38
CA LEU A 288 -10.25 3.84 20.04
C LEU A 288 -9.62 3.15 21.26
N LYS A 289 -10.16 2.02 21.64
CA LYS A 289 -9.76 1.30 22.87
C LYS A 289 -8.32 0.80 22.79
N ASN A 290 -7.93 0.26 21.64
CA ASN A 290 -6.65 -0.42 21.47
C ASN A 290 -5.60 0.40 20.69
N PHE A 291 -5.92 1.64 20.28
CA PHE A 291 -5.03 2.46 19.46
C PHE A 291 -3.60 2.60 20.02
N PHE A 292 -3.48 2.75 21.33
CA PHE A 292 -2.19 2.94 21.99
C PHE A 292 -1.56 1.65 22.55
N SER A 293 -2.13 0.48 22.27
CA SER A 293 -1.64 -0.81 22.80
C SER A 293 -0.23 -1.17 22.33
N TYR A 294 0.27 -0.55 21.25
CA TYR A 294 1.67 -0.69 20.80
C TYR A 294 2.67 0.02 21.72
N LEU A 295 2.22 0.88 22.63
CA LEU A 295 3.06 1.57 23.62
C LEU A 295 3.20 0.73 24.90
N SER A 296 4.22 1.05 25.70
CA SER A 296 4.36 0.44 27.03
C SER A 296 3.20 0.84 27.95
N GLU A 297 2.82 -0.03 28.88
CA GLU A 297 1.74 0.18 29.86
C GLU A 297 1.87 1.51 30.61
N LYS A 298 3.09 1.90 30.97
CA LYS A 298 3.38 3.21 31.62
C LYS A 298 2.95 4.38 30.73
N LYS A 299 3.20 4.31 29.40
CA LYS A 299 2.79 5.35 28.46
C LYS A 299 1.29 5.35 28.25
N GLN A 300 0.67 4.19 28.12
CA GLN A 300 -0.79 4.05 28.01
C GLN A 300 -1.49 4.67 29.23
N SER A 301 -1.08 4.31 30.44
CA SER A 301 -1.62 4.90 31.68
C SER A 301 -1.43 6.41 31.76
N SER A 302 -0.33 6.94 31.26
CA SER A 302 -0.10 8.39 31.21
C SER A 302 -1.07 9.09 30.25
N ILE A 303 -1.32 8.49 29.09
CA ILE A 303 -2.29 9.02 28.10
C ILE A 303 -3.70 9.03 28.69
N GLU A 304 -4.11 7.95 29.35
CA GLU A 304 -5.45 7.85 29.94
C GLU A 304 -5.66 8.92 31.03
N LYS A 305 -4.70 9.09 31.93
CA LYS A 305 -4.74 10.16 32.94
C LYS A 305 -4.82 11.56 32.32
N GLU A 306 -4.11 11.78 31.21
CA GLU A 306 -4.17 13.07 30.52
C GLU A 306 -5.52 13.27 29.83
N LYS A 307 -6.09 12.21 29.22
CA LYS A 307 -7.44 12.22 28.63
C LYS A 307 -8.48 12.59 29.69
N GLU A 308 -8.48 11.92 30.82
CA GLU A 308 -9.39 12.25 31.94
C GLU A 308 -9.24 13.72 32.41
N ARG A 309 -8.00 14.19 32.57
CA ARG A 309 -7.71 15.57 32.98
C ARG A 309 -8.25 16.59 31.96
N LYS A 310 -8.16 16.32 30.67
CA LYS A 310 -8.69 17.20 29.62
C LYS A 310 -10.20 17.15 29.53
N ASN A 311 -10.79 15.95 29.62
CA ASN A 311 -12.24 15.77 29.61
C ASN A 311 -12.91 16.51 30.77
N LYS A 312 -12.33 16.50 31.98
CA LYS A 312 -12.81 17.30 33.11
C LYS A 312 -12.80 18.81 32.86
N LYS A 313 -12.05 19.28 31.86
CA LYS A 313 -11.97 20.68 31.43
C LYS A 313 -12.81 20.95 30.16
N GLY A 314 -13.62 20.00 29.72
CA GLY A 314 -14.39 20.09 28.46
C GLY A 314 -13.51 20.20 27.22
N LYS A 315 -12.31 19.58 27.23
CA LYS A 315 -11.36 19.59 26.11
C LYS A 315 -10.99 18.17 25.73
N ASP A 316 -10.89 17.91 24.44
CA ASP A 316 -10.42 16.64 23.93
C ASP A 316 -8.90 16.55 23.96
N LEU A 317 -8.39 15.34 24.16
CA LEU A 317 -6.99 15.01 23.94
C LEU A 317 -6.81 14.58 22.48
N ASN A 318 -5.98 15.30 21.74
CA ASN A 318 -5.73 15.01 20.34
C ASN A 318 -4.26 14.66 20.11
N PHE A 319 -4.02 13.55 19.43
CA PHE A 319 -2.71 13.18 18.90
C PHE A 319 -2.72 13.33 17.38
N SER A 320 -1.55 13.57 16.80
CA SER A 320 -1.38 13.78 15.37
C SER A 320 -0.52 12.68 14.76
N TYR A 321 -1.11 11.90 13.85
CA TYR A 321 -0.43 10.80 13.13
C TYR A 321 -0.55 10.99 11.62
N SER A 322 0.50 10.60 10.89
CA SER A 322 0.35 10.35 9.45
C SER A 322 -0.12 8.91 9.27
N ILE A 323 -1.15 8.71 8.47
CA ILE A 323 -1.77 7.40 8.26
C ILE A 323 -1.80 7.09 6.76
N ALA A 324 -1.38 5.88 6.40
CA ALA A 324 -1.59 5.31 5.08
C ALA A 324 -2.86 4.45 5.13
N SER A 325 -3.99 5.03 4.75
CA SER A 325 -5.28 4.34 4.77
C SER A 325 -5.40 3.36 3.62
N HIS A 326 -5.86 2.13 3.90
CA HIS A 326 -6.27 1.15 2.90
C HIS A 326 -7.68 1.47 2.37
N ARG A 327 -8.06 0.84 1.27
CA ARG A 327 -9.46 0.80 0.87
C ARG A 327 -10.25 0.08 1.95
N PRO A 328 -11.48 0.53 2.27
CA PRO A 328 -12.36 -0.21 3.17
C PRO A 328 -12.63 -1.60 2.61
N ILE A 329 -12.71 -2.59 3.49
CA ILE A 329 -13.04 -3.97 3.16
C ILE A 329 -14.44 -4.25 3.70
N ARG A 330 -15.30 -4.84 2.88
CA ARG A 330 -16.62 -5.27 3.33
C ARG A 330 -16.53 -6.67 3.93
N VAL A 331 -17.00 -6.81 5.16
CA VAL A 331 -17.11 -8.10 5.86
C VAL A 331 -18.54 -8.29 6.27
N ASN A 332 -19.27 -9.16 5.56
CA ASN A 332 -20.72 -9.28 5.64
C ASN A 332 -21.41 -7.94 5.30
N ASP A 333 -22.17 -7.38 6.23
CA ASP A 333 -22.83 -6.07 6.09
C ASP A 333 -22.03 -4.91 6.71
N ASP A 334 -20.90 -5.20 7.33
CA ASP A 334 -20.02 -4.26 8.02
C ASP A 334 -18.79 -3.91 7.19
N PHE A 335 -18.01 -2.94 7.67
CA PHE A 335 -16.80 -2.47 6.98
C PHE A 335 -15.59 -2.44 7.92
N LEU A 336 -14.45 -2.87 7.41
CA LEU A 336 -13.16 -2.71 8.05
C LEU A 336 -12.44 -1.49 7.49
N TYR A 337 -11.95 -0.66 8.39
CA TYR A 337 -10.93 0.35 8.12
C TYR A 337 -9.58 -0.18 8.56
N ILE A 338 -8.56 -0.04 7.71
CA ILE A 338 -7.17 -0.32 8.05
C ILE A 338 -6.34 0.89 7.70
N GLY A 339 -5.52 1.34 8.66
CA GLY A 339 -4.63 2.47 8.49
C GLY A 339 -3.28 2.24 9.16
N GLU A 340 -2.20 2.44 8.42
CA GLU A 340 -0.84 2.24 8.92
C GLU A 340 -0.22 3.56 9.35
N ALA A 341 0.09 3.68 10.63
CA ALA A 341 0.67 4.90 11.22
C ALA A 341 2.17 4.98 10.95
N TYR A 342 2.62 6.13 10.46
CA TYR A 342 4.01 6.38 10.13
C TYR A 342 4.44 7.82 10.45
N TYR A 343 5.75 8.06 10.46
CA TYR A 343 6.34 9.40 10.53
C TYR A 343 7.64 9.48 9.73
N PRO A 344 8.00 10.66 9.18
CA PRO A 344 9.27 10.84 8.49
C PRO A 344 10.43 10.81 9.49
N THR A 345 11.54 10.20 9.10
CA THR A 345 12.78 10.22 9.86
C THR A 345 13.87 10.97 9.12
N TYR A 346 14.80 11.54 9.87
CA TYR A 346 15.92 12.30 9.34
C TYR A 346 17.21 11.82 9.99
N ARG A 347 18.31 11.87 9.23
CA ARG A 347 19.65 11.65 9.74
C ARG A 347 20.51 12.88 9.52
N THR A 348 21.44 13.13 10.41
CA THR A 348 22.41 14.22 10.26
C THR A 348 23.59 13.75 9.40
N GLU A 349 23.83 14.44 8.30
CA GLU A 349 25.02 14.27 7.46
C GLU A 349 26.00 15.41 7.69
N THR A 350 27.28 15.07 7.82
CA THR A 350 28.37 16.04 7.89
C THR A 350 28.86 16.32 6.47
N ARG A 351 28.78 17.58 6.04
CA ARG A 351 29.31 18.04 4.75
C ARG A 351 30.50 18.95 5.00
N THR A 352 31.67 18.57 4.47
CA THR A 352 32.86 19.40 4.54
C THR A 352 33.10 20.04 3.18
N SER A 353 33.14 21.35 3.13
CA SER A 353 33.54 22.14 1.96
C SER A 353 34.87 22.81 2.22
N THR A 354 35.71 22.89 1.20
CA THR A 354 36.97 23.62 1.25
C THR A 354 36.84 24.85 0.38
N SER A 355 36.99 26.02 0.96
CA SER A 355 37.06 27.29 0.24
C SER A 355 38.45 27.91 0.41
N PHE A 356 38.87 28.72 -0.54
CA PHE A 356 40.15 29.42 -0.45
C PHE A 356 39.86 30.90 -0.12
N VAL A 357 40.37 31.34 1.03
CA VAL A 357 40.29 32.72 1.49
C VAL A 357 41.73 33.26 1.58
N ASN A 358 42.03 34.29 0.83
CA ASN A 358 43.38 34.86 0.73
C ASN A 358 44.47 33.82 0.45
N GLY A 359 44.22 32.87 -0.47
CA GLY A 359 45.13 31.82 -0.85
C GLY A 359 45.29 30.68 0.15
N LYS A 360 44.59 30.71 1.29
CA LYS A 360 44.59 29.67 2.30
C LYS A 360 43.34 28.82 2.21
N ALA A 361 43.50 27.49 2.26
CA ALA A 361 42.39 26.57 2.28
C ALA A 361 41.69 26.62 3.66
N VAL A 362 40.41 27.00 3.66
CA VAL A 362 39.54 26.99 4.84
C VAL A 362 38.52 25.86 4.70
N LYS A 363 38.54 24.93 5.62
CA LYS A 363 37.54 23.84 5.68
C LYS A 363 36.38 24.29 6.55
N THR A 364 35.18 24.27 5.96
CA THR A 364 33.93 24.54 6.69
C THR A 364 33.13 23.24 6.78
N THR A 365 32.79 22.83 7.99
CA THR A 365 31.95 21.67 8.25
C THR A 365 30.54 22.14 8.58
N THR A 366 29.55 21.66 7.81
CA THR A 366 28.12 21.93 8.05
C THR A 366 27.41 20.62 8.34
N TYR A 367 26.45 20.67 9.26
CA TYR A 367 25.55 19.56 9.55
C TYR A 367 24.23 19.79 8.82
N VAL A 368 23.81 18.81 8.05
CA VAL A 368 22.57 18.89 7.24
C VAL A 368 21.68 17.73 7.61
N GLU A 369 20.42 18.03 7.93
CA GLU A 369 19.43 16.99 8.10
C GLU A 369 18.97 16.49 6.75
N VAL A 370 19.10 15.18 6.52
CA VAL A 370 18.71 14.49 5.28
C VAL A 370 17.60 13.51 5.61
N PHE A 371 16.57 13.50 4.79
CA PHE A 371 15.47 12.54 4.92
C PHE A 371 15.99 11.10 4.87
N ASP A 372 15.58 10.26 5.84
CA ASP A 372 16.04 8.88 6.06
C ASP A 372 14.91 7.84 5.93
N GLY A 373 13.83 8.20 5.28
CA GLY A 373 12.68 7.34 5.07
C GLY A 373 11.58 7.49 6.12
N TYR A 374 10.51 6.72 5.93
CA TYR A 374 9.35 6.70 6.82
C TYR A 374 9.44 5.54 7.80
N GLN A 375 9.27 5.82 9.10
CA GLN A 375 9.18 4.81 10.15
C GLN A 375 7.72 4.50 10.44
N TYR A 376 7.33 3.24 10.26
CA TYR A 376 6.01 2.73 10.63
C TYR A 376 6.02 2.25 12.07
N THR A 377 4.90 2.41 12.77
CA THR A 377 4.77 2.07 14.19
C THR A 377 3.73 0.98 14.43
N HIS A 378 2.55 1.13 13.86
CA HIS A 378 1.45 0.18 14.02
C HIS A 378 0.40 0.37 12.93
N ALA A 379 -0.39 -0.66 12.70
CA ALA A 379 -1.62 -0.54 11.95
C ALA A 379 -2.82 -0.47 12.91
N ILE A 380 -3.80 0.30 12.53
CA ILE A 380 -5.11 0.40 13.16
C ILE A 380 -6.04 -0.48 12.34
N VAL A 381 -6.79 -1.37 12.99
CA VAL A 381 -7.85 -2.16 12.39
C VAL A 381 -9.11 -1.83 13.15
N ALA A 382 -10.12 -1.30 12.48
CA ALA A 382 -11.37 -0.90 13.12
C ALA A 382 -12.56 -1.37 12.29
N LYS A 383 -13.54 -2.01 12.92
CA LYS A 383 -14.75 -2.47 12.29
C LYS A 383 -15.89 -1.53 12.61
N PHE A 384 -16.64 -1.17 11.57
CA PHE A 384 -17.79 -0.29 11.64
C PHE A 384 -18.99 -1.01 11.05
N ASP A 385 -20.17 -0.80 11.65
CA ASP A 385 -21.41 -1.24 11.04
C ASP A 385 -21.73 -0.41 9.77
N LYS A 386 -22.74 -0.83 9.06
CA LYS A 386 -23.20 -0.15 7.84
C LYS A 386 -23.54 1.34 8.05
N ASP A 387 -23.87 1.74 9.27
CA ASP A 387 -24.25 3.10 9.62
C ASP A 387 -23.08 3.94 10.15
N GLY A 388 -21.86 3.37 10.21
CA GLY A 388 -20.62 4.04 10.61
C GLY A 388 -20.34 4.03 12.12
N LYS A 389 -21.08 3.25 12.92
CA LYS A 389 -20.82 3.07 14.34
C LYS A 389 -19.63 2.11 14.53
N LEU A 390 -18.68 2.48 15.35
CA LEU A 390 -17.55 1.63 15.74
C LEU A 390 -18.06 0.41 16.51
N LEU A 391 -17.73 -0.79 16.02
CA LEU A 391 -18.03 -2.06 16.67
C LEU A 391 -16.87 -2.51 17.54
N TRP A 392 -15.64 -2.49 16.99
CA TRP A 392 -14.41 -2.78 17.71
C TRP A 392 -13.21 -2.16 16.98
N ASP A 393 -12.11 -2.02 17.70
CA ASP A 393 -10.80 -1.67 17.15
C ASP A 393 -9.71 -2.57 17.71
N GLU A 394 -8.65 -2.74 16.95
CA GLU A 394 -7.45 -3.49 17.32
C GLU A 394 -6.21 -2.84 16.72
N THR A 395 -5.07 -3.08 17.33
CA THR A 395 -3.78 -2.56 16.88
C THR A 395 -2.83 -3.69 16.53
N PHE A 396 -2.13 -3.53 15.41
CA PHE A 396 -1.09 -4.44 14.96
C PHE A 396 0.26 -3.72 14.93
N PRO A 397 1.13 -3.89 15.95
CA PRO A 397 2.44 -3.26 15.99
C PRO A 397 3.32 -3.67 14.82
N MET A 398 3.90 -2.70 14.11
CA MET A 398 4.67 -2.92 12.89
C MET A 398 6.15 -2.63 13.10
N PHE A 399 7.00 -3.44 12.46
CA PHE A 399 8.43 -3.26 12.40
C PHE A 399 8.89 -3.55 10.96
N VAL A 400 8.82 -2.53 10.10
CA VAL A 400 9.21 -2.66 8.70
C VAL A 400 10.44 -1.82 8.39
N GLN A 401 11.18 -2.19 7.32
CA GLN A 401 12.26 -1.36 6.83
C GLN A 401 11.71 0.00 6.40
N LYS A 402 12.46 1.07 6.66
CA LYS A 402 12.07 2.44 6.30
C LYS A 402 12.03 2.62 4.78
N PRO A 403 10.85 2.71 4.16
CA PRO A 403 10.77 3.07 2.74
C PRO A 403 10.99 4.58 2.55
N PHE A 404 11.47 4.97 1.36
CA PHE A 404 11.60 6.39 0.99
C PHE A 404 10.30 7.01 0.46
N TYR A 405 9.25 6.22 0.31
CA TYR A 405 7.90 6.64 -0.08
C TYR A 405 6.86 5.94 0.80
N VAL A 406 5.70 6.53 0.90
CA VAL A 406 4.61 5.94 1.67
C VAL A 406 4.03 4.76 0.89
N LYS A 407 4.00 3.59 1.51
CA LYS A 407 3.34 2.39 0.97
C LYS A 407 2.51 1.73 2.07
N ARG A 408 1.67 0.78 1.69
CA ARG A 408 0.93 -0.09 2.59
C ARG A 408 1.65 -1.43 2.64
N PHE A 409 1.84 -1.95 3.83
CA PHE A 409 2.58 -3.20 4.06
C PHE A 409 1.66 -4.35 4.45
N ILE A 410 0.54 -4.04 5.11
CA ILE A 410 -0.38 -5.06 5.58
C ILE A 410 -1.10 -5.68 4.39
N GLN A 411 -0.98 -6.99 4.28
CA GLN A 411 -1.83 -7.81 3.42
C GLN A 411 -2.90 -8.46 4.28
N ILE A 412 -4.04 -8.71 3.69
CA ILE A 412 -5.24 -9.16 4.39
C ILE A 412 -5.77 -10.38 3.66
N ASP A 413 -6.09 -11.42 4.43
CA ASP A 413 -6.86 -12.56 3.97
C ASP A 413 -8.14 -12.65 4.81
N GLU A 414 -9.25 -12.60 4.13
CA GLU A 414 -10.62 -12.74 4.64
C GLU A 414 -11.35 -13.93 4.01
N SER A 415 -10.62 -14.79 3.30
CA SER A 415 -11.17 -15.92 2.55
C SER A 415 -11.76 -17.01 3.46
N GLU A 416 -11.25 -17.16 4.68
CA GLU A 416 -11.83 -18.04 5.67
C GLU A 416 -13.02 -17.36 6.38
N SER A 417 -14.16 -18.07 6.42
CA SER A 417 -15.30 -17.63 7.19
C SER A 417 -14.90 -17.38 8.66
N GLU A 418 -15.25 -16.22 9.19
CA GLU A 418 -15.07 -15.80 10.57
C GLU A 418 -13.64 -15.42 11.01
N LYS A 419 -12.65 -15.43 10.10
CA LYS A 419 -11.26 -15.02 10.43
C LYS A 419 -10.78 -13.88 9.54
N LEU A 420 -10.04 -12.97 10.14
CA LEU A 420 -9.29 -11.91 9.50
C LEU A 420 -7.80 -12.14 9.78
N LYS A 421 -7.05 -12.50 8.75
CA LYS A 421 -5.61 -12.69 8.85
C LYS A 421 -4.90 -11.43 8.37
N LEU A 422 -4.12 -10.82 9.24
CA LEU A 422 -3.30 -9.64 8.95
C LEU A 422 -1.85 -10.07 8.90
N VAL A 423 -1.15 -9.73 7.82
CA VAL A 423 0.23 -10.17 7.62
C VAL A 423 1.07 -9.07 6.99
N PHE A 424 2.33 -8.98 7.39
CA PHE A 424 3.34 -8.21 6.69
C PHE A 424 4.70 -8.92 6.75
N ALA A 425 5.52 -8.69 5.73
CA ALA A 425 6.91 -9.15 5.71
C ALA A 425 7.87 -8.02 6.07
N SER A 426 8.90 -8.33 6.83
CA SER A 426 9.97 -7.39 7.15
C SER A 426 11.29 -8.10 7.36
N SER A 427 12.34 -7.64 6.69
CA SER A 427 13.67 -8.24 6.79
C SER A 427 13.62 -9.75 6.47
N ASN A 428 13.75 -10.61 7.45
CA ASN A 428 13.77 -12.07 7.31
C ASN A 428 12.59 -12.77 7.97
N SER A 429 11.50 -12.06 8.23
CA SER A 429 10.35 -12.63 8.93
C SER A 429 9.03 -12.21 8.29
N ILE A 430 8.05 -13.07 8.46
CA ILE A 430 6.65 -12.79 8.23
C ILE A 430 6.00 -12.61 9.60
N THR A 431 5.29 -11.52 9.79
CA THR A 431 4.59 -11.23 11.05
C THR A 431 3.10 -11.28 10.80
N THR A 432 2.40 -12.03 11.65
CA THR A 432 0.98 -12.35 11.50
C THR A 432 0.21 -11.98 12.75
N LYS A 433 -1.03 -11.54 12.59
CA LYS A 433 -2.05 -11.41 13.63
C LYS A 433 -3.37 -11.91 13.05
N ILE A 434 -4.10 -12.76 13.81
CA ILE A 434 -5.38 -13.32 13.38
C ILE A 434 -6.47 -12.89 14.38
N LEU A 435 -7.54 -12.33 13.85
CA LEU A 435 -8.72 -11.90 14.59
C LEU A 435 -9.94 -12.69 14.11
N ASP A 436 -10.96 -12.83 14.95
CA ASP A 436 -12.30 -13.16 14.46
C ASP A 436 -13.03 -11.88 13.98
N PHE A 437 -14.16 -12.03 13.32
CA PHE A 437 -14.95 -10.89 12.85
C PHE A 437 -15.62 -10.08 13.99
N ASN A 438 -15.54 -10.54 15.23
CA ASN A 438 -15.97 -9.81 16.42
C ASN A 438 -14.82 -9.03 17.09
N GLY A 439 -13.60 -9.10 16.53
CA GLY A 439 -12.41 -8.42 17.03
C GLY A 439 -11.67 -9.16 18.14
N ASN A 440 -12.05 -10.42 18.44
CA ASN A 440 -11.30 -11.22 19.39
C ASN A 440 -10.00 -11.71 18.76
N VAL A 441 -8.90 -11.58 19.49
CA VAL A 441 -7.59 -12.05 19.05
C VAL A 441 -7.53 -13.56 19.15
N ILE A 442 -7.44 -14.26 18.00
CA ILE A 442 -7.24 -15.71 17.91
C ILE A 442 -5.75 -16.03 18.02
N VAL A 443 -4.93 -15.32 17.22
CA VAL A 443 -3.48 -15.39 17.29
C VAL A 443 -2.96 -13.97 17.45
N ASP A 444 -2.28 -13.71 18.55
CA ASP A 444 -1.61 -12.42 18.74
C ASP A 444 -0.36 -12.35 17.86
N LYS A 445 0.28 -11.20 17.82
CA LYS A 445 1.45 -10.95 17.00
C LYS A 445 2.49 -12.07 17.13
N THR A 446 2.65 -12.86 16.07
CA THR A 446 3.72 -13.84 15.90
C THR A 446 4.64 -13.44 14.78
N SER A 447 5.90 -13.88 14.81
CA SER A 447 6.87 -13.62 13.76
C SER A 447 7.63 -14.88 13.43
N ASP A 448 7.36 -15.42 12.24
CA ASP A 448 7.99 -16.62 11.71
C ASP A 448 9.15 -16.20 10.79
N LYS A 449 10.28 -16.88 10.93
CA LYS A 449 11.46 -16.62 10.12
C LYS A 449 11.25 -17.17 8.71
N LEU A 450 11.60 -16.36 7.71
CA LEU A 450 11.66 -16.84 6.33
C LEU A 450 12.73 -17.93 6.18
N GLU A 451 12.31 -19.07 5.70
CA GLU A 451 13.22 -20.17 5.36
C GLU A 451 14.11 -19.80 4.17
N THR A 452 15.25 -20.45 4.06
CA THR A 452 16.19 -20.36 2.95
C THR A 452 16.30 -21.72 2.27
N SER A 453 16.76 -21.79 1.02
CA SER A 453 16.72 -23.03 0.23
C SER A 453 17.71 -24.10 0.69
N LEU A 454 18.79 -23.73 1.37
CA LEU A 454 19.83 -24.68 1.76
C LEU A 454 20.01 -24.66 3.28
N GLU A 455 20.32 -25.83 3.80
CA GLU A 455 20.72 -25.99 5.20
C GLU A 455 21.93 -25.12 5.52
N ASN A 456 21.97 -24.54 6.73
CA ASN A 456 23.01 -23.64 7.22
C ASN A 456 23.12 -22.28 6.48
N ASP A 457 22.19 -21.94 5.62
CA ASP A 457 22.07 -20.62 5.06
C ASP A 457 21.74 -19.58 6.14
N LYS A 458 22.41 -18.44 6.10
CA LYS A 458 22.18 -17.29 6.99
C LYS A 458 21.90 -16.05 6.16
N ALA A 459 20.65 -15.64 6.11
CA ALA A 459 20.28 -14.36 5.49
C ALA A 459 20.84 -13.20 6.31
N LYS A 460 21.64 -12.34 5.68
CA LYS A 460 22.29 -11.18 6.31
C LYS A 460 21.58 -9.86 6.04
N TYR A 461 20.98 -9.76 4.90
CA TYR A 461 20.22 -8.62 4.45
C TYR A 461 19.10 -9.12 3.55
N SER A 462 17.90 -8.56 3.73
CA SER A 462 16.75 -8.91 2.89
C SER A 462 15.91 -7.68 2.64
N ARG A 463 15.39 -7.59 1.43
CA ARG A 463 14.23 -6.77 1.08
C ARG A 463 13.16 -7.73 0.68
N VAL A 464 12.07 -7.73 1.43
CA VAL A 464 11.00 -8.71 1.28
C VAL A 464 9.69 -7.96 1.17
N ASP A 465 8.91 -8.30 0.16
CA ASP A 465 7.52 -7.95 0.04
C ASP A 465 6.66 -9.23 0.19
N ILE A 466 5.41 -9.06 0.55
CA ILE A 466 4.42 -10.13 0.67
C ILE A 466 3.12 -9.64 0.06
N GLU A 467 2.47 -10.50 -0.73
CA GLU A 467 1.15 -10.25 -1.30
C GLU A 467 0.23 -11.44 -0.99
N HIS A 468 -1.06 -11.17 -0.77
CA HIS A 468 -2.05 -12.24 -0.72
C HIS A 468 -2.16 -12.82 -2.13
N TRP A 469 -2.14 -14.16 -2.24
CA TRP A 469 -2.13 -14.80 -3.55
C TRP A 469 -3.50 -15.42 -3.89
N TYR A 470 -3.86 -16.48 -3.21
CA TYR A 470 -5.17 -17.12 -3.34
C TYR A 470 -5.47 -17.96 -2.08
N ASP A 471 -6.72 -18.15 -1.75
CA ASP A 471 -7.16 -18.84 -0.53
C ASP A 471 -6.37 -18.36 0.69
N ASN A 472 -5.73 -19.25 1.44
CA ASN A 472 -4.85 -18.94 2.56
C ASN A 472 -3.35 -18.91 2.19
N TYR A 473 -3.04 -18.77 0.90
CA TYR A 473 -1.66 -18.65 0.41
C TYR A 473 -1.25 -17.22 0.20
N PHE A 474 -0.01 -16.96 0.58
CA PHE A 474 0.69 -15.70 0.32
C PHE A 474 1.96 -15.97 -0.49
N LEU A 475 2.32 -15.03 -1.33
CA LEU A 475 3.58 -15.01 -2.06
C LEU A 475 4.53 -14.03 -1.39
N THR A 476 5.65 -14.51 -0.84
CA THR A 476 6.75 -13.64 -0.42
C THR A 476 7.83 -13.64 -1.47
N TYR A 477 8.36 -12.47 -1.75
CA TYR A 477 9.38 -12.32 -2.79
C TYR A 477 10.34 -11.18 -2.45
N GLY A 478 11.47 -11.17 -3.11
CA GLY A 478 12.44 -10.10 -2.93
C GLY A 478 13.89 -10.53 -3.07
N THR A 479 14.79 -9.73 -2.50
CA THR A 479 16.24 -9.94 -2.59
C THR A 479 16.82 -10.31 -1.24
N GLN A 480 17.74 -11.28 -1.23
CA GLN A 480 18.48 -11.66 -0.04
C GLN A 480 19.97 -11.79 -0.31
N LYS A 481 20.77 -11.30 0.64
CA LYS A 481 22.19 -11.66 0.75
C LYS A 481 22.31 -12.83 1.72
N ILE A 482 22.66 -13.99 1.21
CA ILE A 482 22.78 -15.25 1.96
C ILE A 482 24.25 -15.60 2.13
N VAL A 483 24.63 -16.05 3.32
CA VAL A 483 25.96 -16.56 3.65
C VAL A 483 25.84 -18.01 4.11
N ASN A 484 26.52 -18.93 3.40
CA ASN A 484 26.68 -20.33 3.80
C ASN A 484 28.17 -20.62 3.90
N LYS A 485 28.63 -21.00 5.10
CA LYS A 485 30.05 -21.30 5.35
C LYS A 485 30.38 -22.80 5.34
N GLU A 486 29.35 -23.62 5.38
CA GLU A 486 29.45 -25.06 5.61
C GLU A 486 29.29 -25.85 4.32
N ASN A 487 28.39 -25.44 3.43
CA ASN A 487 28.21 -26.08 2.14
C ASN A 487 29.28 -25.59 1.14
N LYS A 488 30.13 -26.53 0.67
CA LYS A 488 31.23 -26.26 -0.28
C LYS A 488 30.80 -26.25 -1.74
N ASP A 489 29.59 -26.77 -2.04
CA ASP A 489 29.06 -26.88 -3.39
C ASP A 489 28.45 -25.57 -3.91
N VAL A 490 28.29 -24.59 -3.02
CA VAL A 490 27.72 -23.29 -3.38
C VAL A 490 28.69 -22.16 -3.00
N LYS A 491 28.51 -21.00 -3.65
CA LYS A 491 29.29 -19.81 -3.29
C LYS A 491 29.00 -19.43 -1.83
N LYS A 492 30.07 -19.16 -1.06
CA LYS A 492 29.98 -18.76 0.35
C LYS A 492 29.06 -17.55 0.58
N VAL A 493 28.94 -16.64 -0.38
CA VAL A 493 28.06 -15.48 -0.36
C VAL A 493 27.28 -15.45 -1.66
N ARG A 494 25.95 -15.47 -1.56
CA ARG A 494 25.01 -15.39 -2.69
C ARG A 494 24.12 -14.16 -2.53
N ASN A 495 23.87 -13.45 -3.61
CA ASN A 495 22.81 -12.45 -3.68
C ASN A 495 21.75 -13.04 -4.60
N VAL A 496 20.60 -13.33 -4.02
CA VAL A 496 19.53 -14.02 -4.72
C VAL A 496 18.28 -13.16 -4.77
N TYR A 497 17.51 -13.27 -5.84
CA TYR A 497 16.08 -12.99 -5.86
C TYR A 497 15.35 -14.28 -5.54
N PHE A 498 14.26 -14.22 -4.79
CA PHE A 498 13.55 -15.41 -4.39
C PHE A 498 12.03 -15.21 -4.45
N PHE A 499 11.33 -16.33 -4.65
CA PHE A 499 9.92 -16.50 -4.38
C PHE A 499 9.73 -17.55 -3.31
N ASN A 500 8.77 -17.35 -2.45
CA ASN A 500 8.41 -18.33 -1.44
C ASN A 500 6.89 -18.36 -1.30
N LYS A 501 6.28 -19.51 -1.62
CA LYS A 501 4.87 -19.80 -1.38
C LYS A 501 4.70 -20.15 0.08
N VAL A 502 3.94 -19.36 0.80
CA VAL A 502 3.66 -19.56 2.21
C VAL A 502 2.18 -19.73 2.45
N LYS A 503 1.84 -20.62 3.36
CA LYS A 503 0.49 -20.87 3.81
C LYS A 503 0.31 -20.33 5.23
N LEU A 504 -0.81 -19.67 5.48
CA LEU A 504 -1.24 -19.27 6.82
C LEU A 504 -2.34 -20.21 7.30
N ASP A 505 -2.03 -20.95 8.38
CA ASP A 505 -2.97 -21.89 9.03
C ASP A 505 -3.83 -21.20 10.09
#